data_6921e912f9734b593bc6f32f5f4d5e08
#
_entry.id   6921e912f9734b593bc6f32f5f4d5e08
#
_cell.length_a   1.000
_cell.length_b   1.000
_cell.length_c   1.000
_cell.angle_alpha   90.00
_cell.angle_beta   90.00
_cell.angle_gamma   90.00
#
_symmetry.space_group_name_H-M   'P 1'
#
loop_
_entity.id
_entity.type
_entity.pdbx_description
1 polymer ?
#
loop_
_entity_poly.entity_id
_entity_poly.type
_entity_poly.pdbx_seq_one_letter_code
_entity_poly.pdbx_strand_id
1 'polypeptide(L)'
;MIGRAVQFVLAVLVLVSGAALEEMLPRVFGTGVPVLLAAVLFLSVRQAGPSALAFAVVAGAVEDALSALPPMTSVSYFLAAALLLRRFGSAWFVPVAAYAGYQIWLSVWVVRIGGDIFNRVLLACPVGMVTAFAVHAALAWLYRKAAVDERM
;
A
#
# COMPACT_ATOMS: atom_id res chain seq x y z
N MET A 1 -22.57 9.23 -3.06
CA MET A 1 -21.44 9.21 -2.06
C MET A 1 -21.60 7.93 -1.28
N ILE A 2 -20.57 7.12 -1.19
CA ILE A 2 -20.59 5.87 -0.41
C ILE A 2 -20.71 6.23 1.07
N GLY A 3 -21.66 5.62 1.79
CA GLY A 3 -21.89 5.86 3.21
C GLY A 3 -20.67 5.51 4.06
N ARG A 4 -20.49 6.19 5.19
CA ARG A 4 -19.31 6.01 6.08
C ARG A 4 -19.15 4.56 6.54
N ALA A 5 -20.26 3.87 6.80
CA ALA A 5 -20.25 2.46 7.20
C ALA A 5 -19.68 1.55 6.10
N VAL A 6 -20.10 1.75 4.85
CA VAL A 6 -19.58 0.98 3.70
C VAL A 6 -18.11 1.27 3.45
N GLN A 7 -17.69 2.54 3.58
CA GLN A 7 -16.26 2.89 3.48
C GLN A 7 -15.42 2.19 4.55
N PHE A 8 -15.92 2.11 5.77
CA PHE A 8 -15.25 1.41 6.86
C PHE A 8 -15.13 -0.10 6.58
N VAL A 9 -16.23 -0.73 6.18
CA VAL A 9 -16.24 -2.17 5.84
C VAL A 9 -15.28 -2.45 4.68
N LEU A 10 -15.28 -1.63 3.63
CA LEU A 10 -14.36 -1.76 2.51
C LEU A 10 -12.89 -1.60 2.97
N ALA A 11 -12.60 -0.65 3.84
CA ALA A 11 -11.26 -0.46 4.36
C ALA A 11 -10.77 -1.67 5.17
N VAL A 12 -11.64 -2.26 6.01
CA VAL A 12 -11.33 -3.48 6.76
C VAL A 12 -11.10 -4.67 5.82
N LEU A 13 -11.96 -4.85 4.82
CA LEU A 13 -11.80 -5.91 3.82
C LEU A 13 -10.50 -5.78 3.05
N VAL A 14 -10.16 -4.56 2.62
CA VAL A 14 -8.89 -4.27 1.92
C VAL A 14 -7.69 -4.57 2.83
N LEU A 15 -7.77 -4.21 4.11
CA LEU A 15 -6.70 -4.46 5.07
C LEU A 15 -6.47 -5.96 5.27
N VAL A 16 -7.55 -6.72 5.54
CA VAL A 16 -7.46 -8.16 5.79
C VAL A 16 -7.01 -8.92 4.53
N SER A 17 -7.61 -8.61 3.37
CA SER A 17 -7.22 -9.25 2.11
C SER A 17 -5.80 -8.87 1.67
N GLY A 18 -5.42 -7.61 1.86
CA GLY A 18 -4.06 -7.13 1.59
C GLY A 18 -3.02 -7.84 2.44
N ALA A 19 -3.26 -7.94 3.74
CA ALA A 19 -2.40 -8.65 4.68
C ALA A 19 -2.23 -10.13 4.30
N ALA A 20 -3.34 -10.81 3.99
CA ALA A 20 -3.31 -12.21 3.55
C ALA A 20 -2.52 -12.38 2.24
N LEU A 21 -2.69 -11.47 1.28
CA LEU A 21 -1.95 -11.51 0.01
C LEU A 21 -0.46 -11.26 0.22
N GLU A 22 -0.07 -10.31 1.08
CA GLU A 22 1.34 -10.05 1.40
C GLU A 22 2.03 -11.24 2.07
N GLU A 23 1.32 -12.04 2.83
CA GLU A 23 1.87 -13.27 3.40
C GLU A 23 1.96 -14.40 2.37
N MET A 24 1.00 -14.50 1.46
CA MET A 24 0.93 -15.60 0.48
C MET A 24 1.81 -15.37 -0.75
N LEU A 25 1.85 -14.14 -1.29
CA LEU A 25 2.52 -13.84 -2.55
C LEU A 25 4.04 -14.10 -2.52
N PRO A 26 4.80 -13.78 -1.46
CA PRO A 26 6.22 -14.10 -1.39
C PRO A 26 6.51 -15.59 -1.46
N ARG A 27 5.60 -16.43 -0.95
CA ARG A 27 5.73 -17.89 -1.01
C ARG A 27 5.59 -18.42 -2.45
N VAL A 28 4.85 -17.69 -3.29
CA VAL A 28 4.60 -18.07 -4.69
C VAL A 28 5.65 -17.46 -5.62
N PHE A 29 5.98 -16.18 -5.42
CA PHE A 29 6.84 -15.42 -6.35
C PHE A 29 8.27 -15.22 -5.86
N GLY A 30 8.59 -15.59 -4.63
CA GLY A 30 9.94 -15.41 -4.05
C GLY A 30 10.33 -13.95 -3.77
N THR A 31 9.42 -13.00 -4.00
CA THR A 31 9.65 -11.56 -3.77
C THR A 31 8.50 -10.95 -2.97
N GLY A 32 8.82 -10.05 -2.05
CA GLY A 32 7.82 -9.31 -1.30
C GLY A 32 7.00 -8.40 -2.23
N VAL A 33 5.68 -8.48 -2.13
CA VAL A 33 4.75 -7.68 -2.94
C VAL A 33 3.95 -6.81 -1.98
N PRO A 34 4.28 -5.51 -1.81
CA PRO A 34 3.66 -4.65 -0.82
C PRO A 34 2.25 -4.20 -1.27
N VAL A 35 1.26 -5.07 -1.07
CA VAL A 35 -0.15 -4.84 -1.44
C VAL A 35 -0.77 -3.75 -0.57
N LEU A 36 -0.43 -3.73 0.72
CA LEU A 36 -0.93 -2.73 1.66
C LEU A 36 -0.47 -1.31 1.29
N LEU A 37 0.79 -1.14 0.86
CA LEU A 37 1.28 0.14 0.37
C LEU A 37 0.48 0.62 -0.86
N ALA A 38 0.18 -0.28 -1.81
CA ALA A 38 -0.64 0.06 -2.97
C ALA A 38 -2.05 0.51 -2.56
N ALA A 39 -2.67 -0.17 -1.59
CA ALA A 39 -3.98 0.21 -1.07
C ALA A 39 -3.93 1.59 -0.38
N VAL A 40 -2.89 1.87 0.41
CA VAL A 40 -2.67 3.19 1.04
C VAL A 40 -2.57 4.28 0.00
N LEU A 41 -1.78 4.08 -1.06
CA LEU A 41 -1.63 5.05 -2.14
C LEU A 41 -2.97 5.30 -2.86
N PHE A 42 -3.73 4.24 -3.15
CA PHE A 42 -5.04 4.36 -3.78
C PHE A 42 -6.02 5.16 -2.93
N LEU A 43 -6.15 4.81 -1.64
CA LEU A 43 -7.09 5.46 -0.73
C LEU A 43 -6.69 6.91 -0.45
N SER A 44 -5.40 7.21 -0.40
CA SER A 44 -4.89 8.56 -0.18
C SER A 44 -5.26 9.55 -1.29
N VAL A 45 -5.43 9.05 -2.52
CA VAL A 45 -5.92 9.86 -3.66
C VAL A 45 -7.43 10.05 -3.60
N ARG A 46 -8.17 8.98 -3.22
CA ARG A 46 -9.62 8.97 -3.31
C ARG A 46 -10.34 9.54 -2.09
N GLN A 47 -9.75 9.40 -0.93
CA GLN A 47 -10.34 9.86 0.32
C GLN A 47 -9.64 11.13 0.81
N ALA A 48 -10.32 12.26 0.63
CA ALA A 48 -9.89 13.51 1.23
C ALA A 48 -10.29 13.53 2.71
N GLY A 49 -9.36 13.27 3.61
CA GLY A 49 -9.69 13.35 5.03
C GLY A 49 -8.76 12.55 5.95
N PRO A 50 -8.97 12.59 7.26
CA PRO A 50 -8.15 11.87 8.23
C PRO A 50 -8.27 10.34 8.10
N SER A 51 -9.35 9.83 7.49
CA SER A 51 -9.58 8.39 7.30
C SER A 51 -8.49 7.69 6.49
N ALA A 52 -7.99 8.33 5.43
CA ALA A 52 -6.90 7.76 4.63
C ALA A 52 -5.57 7.72 5.41
N LEU A 53 -5.31 8.72 6.25
CA LEU A 53 -4.13 8.73 7.12
C LEU A 53 -4.25 7.67 8.22
N ALA A 54 -5.43 7.54 8.82
CA ALA A 54 -5.70 6.47 9.79
C ALA A 54 -5.50 5.08 9.15
N PHE A 55 -5.99 4.89 7.92
CA PHE A 55 -5.75 3.65 7.17
C PHE A 55 -4.25 3.41 6.94
N ALA A 56 -3.48 4.44 6.56
CA ALA A 56 -2.04 4.32 6.36
C ALA A 56 -1.31 3.89 7.64
N VAL A 57 -1.70 4.44 8.79
CA VAL A 57 -1.14 4.06 10.10
C VAL A 57 -1.46 2.59 10.42
N VAL A 58 -2.71 2.18 10.27
CA VAL A 58 -3.13 0.81 10.58
C VAL A 58 -2.48 -0.18 9.61
N ALA A 59 -2.46 0.12 8.31
CA ALA A 59 -1.83 -0.73 7.30
C ALA A 59 -0.33 -0.88 7.56
N GLY A 60 0.36 0.21 7.91
CA GLY A 60 1.78 0.16 8.27
C GLY A 60 2.05 -0.65 9.54
N ALA A 61 1.17 -0.57 10.55
CA ALA A 61 1.29 -1.37 11.77
C ALA A 61 1.07 -2.88 11.50
N VAL A 62 0.15 -3.22 10.60
CA VAL A 62 -0.06 -4.60 10.16
C VAL A 62 1.16 -5.11 9.40
N GLU A 63 1.71 -4.30 8.50
CA GLU A 63 2.95 -4.64 7.77
C GLU A 63 4.13 -4.87 8.72
N ASP A 64 4.35 -3.98 9.69
CA ASP A 64 5.40 -4.16 10.69
C ASP A 64 5.23 -5.46 11.49
N ALA A 65 3.98 -5.81 11.83
CA ALA A 65 3.67 -7.03 12.57
C ALA A 65 3.89 -8.30 11.72
N LEU A 66 3.47 -8.29 10.45
CA LEU A 66 3.61 -9.42 9.54
C LEU A 66 5.07 -9.66 9.13
N SER A 67 5.81 -8.59 8.90
CA SER A 67 7.20 -8.66 8.43
C SER A 67 8.22 -8.75 9.56
N ALA A 68 7.78 -8.83 10.82
CA ALA A 68 8.64 -8.77 12.02
C ALA A 68 9.62 -7.58 12.00
N LEU A 69 9.18 -6.47 11.43
CA LEU A 69 9.94 -5.24 11.37
C LEU A 69 9.96 -4.51 12.73
N PRO A 70 10.97 -3.69 12.98
CA PRO A 70 10.92 -2.80 14.14
C PRO A 70 9.64 -1.94 14.11
N PRO A 71 8.99 -1.71 15.26
CA PRO A 71 7.78 -0.92 15.34
C PRO A 71 7.96 0.45 14.67
N MET A 72 6.93 0.94 14.00
CA MET A 72 6.90 2.23 13.30
C MET A 72 7.73 2.30 11.99
N THR A 73 8.34 1.22 11.53
CA THR A 73 9.12 1.23 10.27
C THR A 73 8.21 1.46 9.07
N SER A 74 7.22 0.61 8.86
CA SER A 74 6.26 0.75 7.75
C SER A 74 5.22 1.84 8.03
N VAL A 75 4.83 2.03 9.30
CA VAL A 75 3.92 3.11 9.70
C VAL A 75 4.45 4.48 9.26
N SER A 76 5.70 4.80 9.58
CA SER A 76 6.29 6.10 9.22
C SER A 76 6.40 6.27 7.70
N TYR A 77 6.77 5.22 6.98
CA TYR A 77 6.86 5.27 5.53
C TYR A 77 5.47 5.41 4.86
N PHE A 78 4.49 4.62 5.26
CA PHE A 78 3.15 4.65 4.68
C PHE A 78 2.47 6.00 4.93
N LEU A 79 2.64 6.55 6.13
CA LEU A 79 2.14 7.88 6.46
C LEU A 79 2.82 8.98 5.63
N ALA A 80 4.14 8.94 5.50
CA ALA A 80 4.88 9.88 4.67
C ALA A 80 4.48 9.78 3.19
N ALA A 81 4.36 8.57 2.64
CA ALA A 81 3.92 8.33 1.27
C ALA A 81 2.49 8.86 1.02
N ALA A 82 1.57 8.64 1.98
CA ALA A 82 0.22 9.15 1.91
C ALA A 82 0.17 10.69 1.92
N LEU A 83 0.97 11.33 2.75
CA LEU A 83 1.07 12.79 2.83
C LEU A 83 1.69 13.40 1.57
N LEU A 84 2.77 12.81 1.07
CA LEU A 84 3.43 13.26 -0.16
C LEU A 84 2.49 13.13 -1.36
N LEU A 85 1.77 12.02 -1.47
CA LEU A 85 0.82 11.80 -2.56
C LEU A 85 -0.33 12.83 -2.53
N ARG A 86 -0.80 13.18 -1.35
CA ARG A 86 -1.80 14.23 -1.18
C ARG A 86 -1.28 15.61 -1.59
N ARG A 87 0.01 15.87 -1.38
CA ARG A 87 0.63 17.15 -1.71
C ARG A 87 0.93 17.29 -3.21
N PHE A 88 1.37 16.23 -3.85
CA PHE A 88 1.86 16.25 -5.24
C PHE A 88 0.88 15.67 -6.26
N GLY A 89 -0.21 15.07 -5.80
CA GLY A 89 -1.21 14.43 -6.67
C GLY A 89 -0.77 13.06 -7.20
N SER A 90 -1.66 12.41 -7.95
CA SER A 90 -1.42 11.06 -8.49
C SER A 90 -0.81 11.14 -9.89
N ALA A 91 0.49 11.20 -9.98
CA ALA A 91 1.18 10.92 -11.23
C ALA A 91 1.47 9.42 -11.35
N TRP A 92 1.51 8.88 -12.56
CA TRP A 92 1.73 7.45 -12.81
C TRP A 92 3.05 6.91 -12.22
N PHE A 93 4.07 7.75 -12.09
CA PHE A 93 5.37 7.39 -11.52
C PHE A 93 5.37 7.31 -9.99
N VAL A 94 4.38 7.90 -9.31
CA VAL A 94 4.33 7.94 -7.83
C VAL A 94 4.28 6.54 -7.20
N PRO A 95 3.46 5.59 -7.67
CA PRO A 95 3.52 4.23 -7.18
C PRO A 95 4.91 3.60 -7.33
N VAL A 96 5.55 3.76 -8.49
CA VAL A 96 6.89 3.22 -8.76
C VAL A 96 7.91 3.81 -7.79
N ALA A 97 7.90 5.13 -7.63
CA ALA A 97 8.79 5.83 -6.70
C ALA A 97 8.54 5.41 -5.24
N ALA A 98 7.27 5.24 -4.85
CA ALA A 98 6.91 4.78 -3.52
C ALA A 98 7.42 3.36 -3.24
N TYR A 99 7.32 2.43 -4.19
CA TYR A 99 7.85 1.07 -4.03
C TYR A 99 9.37 1.04 -3.97
N ALA A 100 10.04 1.73 -4.89
CA ALA A 100 11.49 1.84 -4.89
C ALA A 100 11.99 2.48 -3.58
N GLY A 101 11.34 3.57 -3.17
CA GLY A 101 11.64 4.25 -1.91
C GLY A 101 11.40 3.36 -0.68
N TYR A 102 10.37 2.51 -0.68
CA TYR A 102 10.12 1.57 0.39
C TYR A 102 11.23 0.53 0.51
N GLN A 103 11.74 0.00 -0.60
CA GLN A 103 12.87 -0.92 -0.58
C GLN A 103 14.15 -0.25 -0.03
N ILE A 104 14.40 1.00 -0.41
CA ILE A 104 15.51 1.78 0.15
C ILE A 104 15.32 2.00 1.65
N TRP A 105 14.11 2.37 2.07
CA TRP A 105 13.75 2.58 3.47
C TRP A 105 13.98 1.34 4.32
N LEU A 106 13.50 0.20 3.87
CA LEU A 106 13.71 -1.10 4.52
C LEU A 106 15.19 -1.43 4.61
N SER A 107 15.98 -1.13 3.57
CA SER A 107 17.41 -1.36 3.55
C SER A 107 18.16 -0.57 4.62
N VAL A 108 17.72 0.64 4.90
CA VAL A 108 18.31 1.49 5.95
C VAL A 108 18.00 0.97 7.35
N TRP A 109 16.75 0.51 7.58
CA TRP A 109 16.28 0.16 8.92
C TRP A 109 16.51 -1.31 9.30
N VAL A 110 16.32 -2.22 8.36
CA VAL A 110 16.24 -3.67 8.67
C VAL A 110 17.54 -4.37 8.35
N VAL A 111 18.21 -3.94 7.32
CA VAL A 111 19.36 -4.67 6.84
C VAL A 111 20.51 -3.70 6.63
N ARG A 112 21.55 -3.88 7.38
CA ARG A 112 22.90 -3.51 6.95
C ARG A 112 23.24 -4.39 5.73
N ILE A 113 22.45 -4.24 4.65
CA ILE A 113 22.57 -5.02 3.43
C ILE A 113 23.80 -4.51 2.68
N GLY A 114 24.85 -5.27 2.73
CA GLY A 114 25.95 -5.13 1.78
C GLY A 114 25.45 -5.51 0.37
N GLY A 115 25.78 -4.68 -0.59
CA GLY A 115 25.97 -5.07 -1.99
C GLY A 115 24.76 -5.20 -2.91
N ASP A 116 23.59 -5.58 -2.45
CA ASP A 116 22.49 -6.01 -3.33
C ASP A 116 21.25 -5.09 -3.38
N ILE A 117 21.38 -3.88 -2.81
CA ILE A 117 20.27 -2.90 -2.76
C ILE A 117 19.82 -2.52 -4.17
N PHE A 118 20.77 -2.33 -5.10
CA PHE A 118 20.46 -1.92 -6.46
C PHE A 118 19.60 -2.94 -7.20
N ASN A 119 19.93 -4.23 -7.12
CA ASN A 119 19.14 -5.30 -7.74
C ASN A 119 17.74 -5.39 -7.12
N ARG A 120 17.63 -5.25 -5.81
CA ARG A 120 16.33 -5.26 -5.11
C ARG A 120 15.46 -4.09 -5.52
N VAL A 121 16.00 -2.87 -5.58
CA VAL A 121 15.26 -1.70 -6.05
C VAL A 121 14.88 -1.85 -7.51
N LEU A 122 15.77 -2.36 -8.35
CA LEU A 122 15.50 -2.57 -9.78
C LEU A 122 14.35 -3.58 -9.98
N LEU A 123 14.34 -4.67 -9.21
CA LEU A 123 13.25 -5.67 -9.27
C LEU A 123 11.96 -5.15 -8.63
N ALA A 124 12.05 -4.31 -7.60
CA ALA A 124 10.88 -3.74 -6.95
C ALA A 124 10.07 -2.81 -7.87
N CYS A 125 10.73 -2.11 -8.81
CA CYS A 125 10.03 -1.23 -9.73
C CYS A 125 8.96 -1.94 -10.58
N PRO A 126 9.28 -2.99 -11.38
CA PRO A 126 8.27 -3.67 -12.19
C PRO A 126 7.24 -4.41 -11.33
N VAL A 127 7.64 -5.05 -10.23
CA VAL A 127 6.72 -5.69 -9.29
C VAL A 127 5.78 -4.67 -8.69
N GLY A 128 6.31 -3.53 -8.25
CA GLY A 128 5.52 -2.42 -7.72
C GLY A 128 4.52 -1.87 -8.73
N MET A 129 4.91 -1.70 -9.99
CA MET A 129 4.00 -1.24 -11.06
C MET A 129 2.84 -2.21 -11.26
N VAL A 130 3.14 -3.50 -11.43
CA VAL A 130 2.12 -4.52 -11.66
C VAL A 130 1.17 -4.60 -10.46
N THR A 131 1.71 -4.62 -9.24
CA THR A 131 0.91 -4.68 -8.02
C THR A 131 0.06 -3.43 -7.86
N ALA A 132 0.63 -2.24 -8.03
CA ALA A 132 -0.11 -0.99 -7.92
C ALA A 132 -1.24 -0.91 -8.94
N PHE A 133 -0.99 -1.35 -10.18
CA PHE A 133 -2.02 -1.41 -11.22
C PHE A 133 -3.13 -2.40 -10.88
N ALA A 134 -2.78 -3.62 -10.47
CA ALA A 134 -3.75 -4.66 -10.11
C ALA A 134 -4.62 -4.24 -8.91
N VAL A 135 -4.00 -3.74 -7.85
CA VAL A 135 -4.71 -3.24 -6.65
C VAL A 135 -5.59 -2.04 -6.99
N HIS A 136 -5.08 -1.10 -7.80
CA HIS A 136 -5.85 0.06 -8.23
C HIS A 136 -7.08 -0.35 -9.06
N ALA A 137 -6.93 -1.28 -9.99
CA ALA A 137 -8.02 -1.79 -10.81
C ALA A 137 -9.07 -2.52 -9.95
N ALA A 138 -8.64 -3.38 -9.03
CA ALA A 138 -9.52 -4.12 -8.12
C ALA A 138 -10.30 -3.17 -7.19
N LEU A 139 -9.63 -2.23 -6.56
CA LEU A 139 -10.27 -1.25 -5.67
C LEU A 139 -11.21 -0.31 -6.43
N ALA A 140 -10.81 0.15 -7.61
CA ALA A 140 -11.66 0.98 -8.46
C ALA A 140 -12.94 0.24 -8.89
N TRP A 141 -12.85 -1.06 -9.15
CA TRP A 141 -14.00 -1.90 -9.45
C TRP A 141 -14.92 -2.06 -8.23
N LEU A 142 -14.36 -2.38 -7.05
CA LEU A 142 -15.11 -2.51 -5.80
C LEU A 142 -15.84 -1.21 -5.43
N TYR A 143 -15.16 -0.08 -5.52
CA TYR A 143 -15.77 1.23 -5.22
C TYR A 143 -16.87 1.60 -6.20
N ARG A 144 -16.74 1.24 -7.49
CA ARG A 144 -17.81 1.44 -8.48
C ARG A 144 -19.03 0.59 -8.16
N LYS A 145 -18.82 -0.68 -7.83
CA LYS A 145 -19.91 -1.60 -7.49
C LYS A 145 -20.66 -1.13 -6.24
N ALA A 146 -19.95 -0.81 -5.18
CA ALA A 146 -20.55 -0.28 -3.95
C ALA A 146 -21.36 1.01 -4.17
N ALA A 147 -20.91 1.89 -5.06
CA ALA A 147 -21.61 3.14 -5.38
C ALA A 147 -22.90 2.92 -6.22
N VAL A 148 -23.01 1.82 -6.94
CA VAL A 148 -24.24 1.45 -7.69
C VAL A 148 -25.28 0.87 -6.73
N ASP A 149 -24.86 0.00 -5.80
CA ASP A 149 -25.77 -0.64 -4.85
C ASP A 149 -26.43 0.38 -3.87
N GLU A 150 -25.80 1.51 -3.60
CA GLU A 150 -26.38 2.58 -2.78
C GLU A 150 -27.46 3.42 -3.51
N ARG A 151 -27.60 3.26 -4.82
CA ARG A 151 -28.57 4.03 -5.62
C ARG A 151 -29.86 3.26 -5.94
N MET A 152 -29.91 1.97 -5.63
CA MET A 152 -31.09 1.11 -5.76
C MET A 152 -31.84 1.00 -4.44
#